data_d4cbc2cc3cc3896adde24fc4d90165ff
#
_entry.id   d4cbc2cc3cc3896adde24fc4d90165ff
#
_cell.length_a   1.000
_cell.length_b   1.000
_cell.length_c   1.000
_cell.angle_alpha   90.00
_cell.angle_beta   90.00
_cell.angle_gamma   90.00
#
_symmetry.space_group_name_H-M   'P 1'
#
loop_
_entity.id
_entity.type
_entity.pdbx_description
1 polymer ?
#
loop_
_entity_poly.entity_id
_entity_poly.type
_entity_poly.pdbx_seq_one_letter_code
_entity_poly.pdbx_strand_id
1 'polypeptide(L)'
;MTEQPTDKPTDTPLWRFSLNFYRQAGVAEACIALQDDCGVDVNLMLFLLWLAAGGRQLSAQNIKELDEAVRSWRDLTIVPIRDVRRKLKAAATLVETGKQGAFRTRIPRSWSASITSARFPCCR
;
A
#
# COMPACT_ATOMS: atom_id res chain seq x y z
N MET A 1 27.54 25.53 3.65
CA MET A 1 26.09 25.17 3.67
C MET A 1 25.90 23.98 2.76
N THR A 2 25.93 22.79 3.32
CA THR A 2 25.64 21.54 2.60
C THR A 2 24.13 21.39 2.61
N GLU A 3 23.54 21.66 1.46
CA GLU A 3 22.15 21.39 1.17
C GLU A 3 21.97 19.87 1.25
N GLN A 4 21.34 19.39 2.32
CA GLN A 4 20.96 17.99 2.43
C GLN A 4 19.88 17.75 1.36
N PRO A 5 20.02 16.73 0.51
CA PRO A 5 18.95 16.35 -0.38
C PRO A 5 17.72 16.05 0.48
N THR A 6 16.63 16.76 0.24
CA THR A 6 15.31 16.46 0.81
C THR A 6 14.87 15.15 0.19
N ASP A 7 15.41 14.05 0.71
CA ASP A 7 15.02 12.71 0.31
C ASP A 7 13.59 12.49 0.83
N LYS A 8 12.62 12.71 -0.05
CA LYS A 8 11.24 12.37 0.26
C LYS A 8 11.24 10.89 0.59
N PRO A 9 10.66 10.45 1.72
CA PRO A 9 10.69 9.05 2.16
C PRO A 9 10.12 8.06 1.13
N THR A 10 9.51 8.57 0.07
CA THR A 10 8.94 7.82 -1.05
C THR A 10 9.85 7.67 -2.26
N ASP A 11 11.07 8.23 -2.26
CA ASP A 11 11.97 8.21 -3.43
C ASP A 11 13.22 7.33 -3.21
N THR A 12 13.03 6.16 -2.64
CA THR A 12 14.10 5.18 -2.47
C THR A 12 14.35 4.40 -3.77
N PRO A 13 15.60 3.89 -3.99
CA PRO A 13 15.91 3.04 -5.15
C PRO A 13 14.97 1.85 -5.32
N LEU A 14 14.59 1.20 -4.22
CA LEU A 14 13.62 0.11 -4.21
C LEU A 14 12.24 0.59 -4.68
N TRP A 15 11.80 1.75 -4.23
CA TRP A 15 10.51 2.31 -4.63
C TRP A 15 10.46 2.61 -6.13
N ARG A 16 11.51 3.22 -6.67
CA ARG A 16 11.63 3.49 -8.12
C ARG A 16 11.61 2.20 -8.93
N PHE A 17 12.37 1.19 -8.50
CA PHE A 17 12.37 -0.13 -9.12
C PHE A 17 10.96 -0.74 -9.11
N SER A 18 10.30 -0.75 -7.97
CA SER A 18 8.95 -1.31 -7.79
C SER A 18 7.93 -0.63 -8.68
N LEU A 19 7.94 0.70 -8.77
CA LEU A 19 7.05 1.45 -9.65
C LEU A 19 7.29 1.14 -11.12
N ASN A 20 8.55 1.09 -11.55
CA ASN A 20 8.89 0.79 -12.94
C ASN A 20 8.52 -0.63 -13.32
N PHE A 21 8.73 -1.58 -12.42
CA PHE A 21 8.34 -2.97 -12.62
C PHE A 21 6.82 -3.13 -12.69
N TYR A 22 6.09 -2.51 -11.78
CA TYR A 22 4.64 -2.60 -11.68
C TYR A 22 3.89 -1.94 -12.86
N ARG A 23 4.53 -1.00 -13.56
CA ARG A 23 3.97 -0.33 -14.75
C ARG A 23 4.04 -1.18 -16.03
N GLN A 24 4.80 -2.26 -16.02
CA GLN A 24 4.88 -3.14 -17.19
C GLN A 24 3.54 -3.87 -17.38
N ALA A 25 3.19 -4.09 -18.64
CA ALA A 25 1.92 -4.73 -19.00
C ALA A 25 1.81 -6.13 -18.37
N GLY A 26 0.68 -6.41 -17.71
CA GLY A 26 0.37 -7.68 -17.08
C GLY A 26 1.03 -7.92 -15.71
N VAL A 27 1.98 -7.10 -15.29
CA VAL A 27 2.69 -7.30 -14.02
C VAL A 27 1.78 -7.04 -12.83
N ALA A 28 0.98 -5.98 -12.87
CA ALA A 28 0.06 -5.65 -11.78
C ALA A 28 -0.96 -6.77 -11.54
N GLU A 29 -1.54 -7.29 -12.61
CA GLU A 29 -2.50 -8.40 -12.58
C GLU A 29 -1.86 -9.69 -12.07
N ALA A 30 -0.65 -10.01 -12.52
CA ALA A 30 0.11 -11.17 -12.06
C ALA A 30 0.46 -11.07 -10.56
N CYS A 31 0.87 -9.91 -10.09
CA CYS A 31 1.14 -9.66 -8.67
C CYS A 31 -0.11 -9.85 -7.80
N ILE A 32 -1.27 -9.36 -8.27
CA ILE A 32 -2.53 -9.51 -7.55
C ILE A 32 -2.93 -11.00 -7.51
N ALA A 33 -2.83 -11.72 -8.63
CA ALA A 33 -3.13 -13.14 -8.67
C ALA A 33 -2.22 -13.96 -7.73
N LEU A 34 -0.91 -13.71 -7.72
CA LEU A 34 0.03 -14.35 -6.79
C LEU A 34 -0.32 -14.09 -5.32
N GLN A 35 -0.74 -12.87 -5.02
CA GLN A 35 -1.15 -12.50 -3.66
C GLN A 35 -2.45 -13.18 -3.25
N ASP A 36 -3.46 -13.20 -4.13
CA ASP A 36 -4.80 -13.67 -3.80
C ASP A 36 -4.89 -15.20 -3.85
N ASP A 37 -4.24 -15.84 -4.82
CA ASP A 37 -4.30 -17.29 -5.03
C ASP A 37 -3.24 -18.06 -4.25
N CYS A 38 -2.05 -17.48 -4.08
CA CYS A 38 -0.89 -18.15 -3.50
C CYS A 38 -0.46 -17.55 -2.15
N GLY A 39 -1.07 -16.45 -1.70
CA GLY A 39 -0.68 -15.79 -0.45
C GLY A 39 0.71 -15.16 -0.47
N VAL A 40 1.24 -14.85 -1.64
CA VAL A 40 2.58 -14.25 -1.80
C VAL A 40 2.58 -12.82 -1.28
N ASP A 41 3.58 -12.46 -0.48
CA ASP A 41 3.84 -11.06 -0.16
C ASP A 41 4.52 -10.37 -1.33
N VAL A 42 3.74 -9.59 -2.10
CA VAL A 42 4.22 -8.87 -3.28
C VAL A 42 5.31 -7.87 -2.95
N ASN A 43 5.27 -7.23 -1.77
CA ASN A 43 6.31 -6.27 -1.38
C ASN A 43 7.64 -6.98 -1.12
N LEU A 44 7.60 -8.12 -0.44
CA LEU A 44 8.79 -8.95 -0.23
C LEU A 44 9.32 -9.47 -1.57
N MET A 45 8.45 -9.93 -2.44
CA MET A 45 8.83 -10.39 -3.78
C MET A 45 9.53 -9.28 -4.60
N LEU A 46 8.99 -8.06 -4.59
CA LEU A 46 9.60 -6.92 -5.27
C LEU A 46 10.96 -6.57 -4.69
N PHE A 47 11.12 -6.66 -3.37
CA PHE A 47 12.40 -6.47 -2.70
C PHE A 47 13.43 -7.51 -3.15
N LEU A 48 13.05 -8.78 -3.23
CA LEU A 48 13.92 -9.84 -3.69
C LEU A 48 14.32 -9.68 -5.17
N LEU A 49 13.38 -9.27 -6.02
CA LEU A 49 13.66 -8.97 -7.43
C LEU A 49 14.60 -7.78 -7.58
N TRP A 50 14.45 -6.76 -6.76
CA TRP A 50 15.36 -5.61 -6.74
C TRP A 50 16.77 -6.00 -6.33
N LEU A 51 16.92 -6.85 -5.31
CA LEU A 51 18.22 -7.38 -4.90
C LEU A 51 18.85 -8.21 -6.02
N ALA A 52 18.06 -9.07 -6.67
CA ALA A 52 18.54 -9.91 -7.79
C ALA A 52 18.98 -9.06 -9.00
N ALA A 53 18.24 -7.99 -9.31
CA ALA A 53 18.63 -7.03 -10.35
C ALA A 53 19.96 -6.32 -10.03
N GLY A 54 20.27 -6.14 -8.75
CA GLY A 54 21.55 -5.63 -8.26
C GLY A 54 22.65 -6.70 -8.13
N GLY A 55 22.41 -7.92 -8.61
CA GLY A 55 23.37 -9.03 -8.53
C GLY A 55 23.49 -9.68 -7.15
N ARG A 56 22.57 -9.38 -6.23
CA ARG A 56 22.55 -9.99 -4.89
C ARG A 56 21.60 -11.18 -4.86
N GLN A 57 22.07 -12.28 -4.32
CA GLN A 57 21.28 -13.47 -4.08
C GLN A 57 21.15 -13.73 -2.59
N LEU A 58 19.95 -14.09 -2.17
CA LEU A 58 19.65 -14.53 -0.81
C LEU A 58 19.40 -16.05 -0.81
N SER A 59 19.85 -16.70 0.26
CA SER A 59 19.50 -18.11 0.50
C SER A 59 18.02 -18.26 0.86
N ALA A 60 17.47 -19.43 0.65
CA ALA A 60 16.11 -19.74 1.07
C ALA A 60 15.89 -19.47 2.58
N GLN A 61 16.90 -19.72 3.40
CA GLN A 61 16.86 -19.44 4.83
C GLN A 61 16.75 -17.94 5.13
N ASN A 62 17.57 -17.10 4.44
CA ASN A 62 17.48 -15.64 4.60
C ASN A 62 16.12 -15.09 4.17
N ILE A 63 15.54 -15.64 3.09
CA ILE A 63 14.20 -15.24 2.61
C ILE A 63 13.14 -15.58 3.68
N LYS A 64 13.23 -16.76 4.29
CA LYS A 64 12.31 -17.18 5.35
C LYS A 64 12.41 -16.27 6.57
N GLU A 65 13.62 -15.94 7.01
CA GLU A 65 13.86 -15.02 8.13
C GLU A 65 13.29 -13.61 7.86
N LEU A 66 13.45 -13.11 6.62
CA LEU A 66 12.86 -11.84 6.21
C LEU A 66 11.34 -11.89 6.22
N ASP A 67 10.73 -12.96 5.69
CA ASP A 67 9.27 -13.11 5.72
C ASP A 67 8.74 -13.16 7.15
N GLU A 68 9.40 -13.87 8.04
CA GLU A 68 9.04 -13.93 9.46
C GLU A 68 9.17 -12.56 10.15
N ALA A 69 10.25 -11.82 9.85
CA ALA A 69 10.48 -10.50 10.42
C ALA A 69 9.40 -9.47 10.05
N VAL A 70 8.88 -9.52 8.82
CA VAL A 70 7.85 -8.57 8.35
C VAL A 70 6.43 -9.06 8.59
N ARG A 71 6.23 -10.32 8.97
CA ARG A 71 4.92 -10.96 9.10
C ARG A 71 3.98 -10.19 10.02
N SER A 72 4.42 -9.90 11.24
CA SER A 72 3.59 -9.20 12.23
C SER A 72 3.11 -7.84 11.72
N TRP A 73 4.00 -7.09 11.10
CA TRP A 73 3.67 -5.80 10.51
C TRP A 73 2.69 -5.96 9.34
N ARG A 74 2.93 -6.89 8.45
CA ARG A 74 2.06 -7.19 7.31
C ARG A 74 0.64 -7.52 7.77
N ASP A 75 0.51 -8.45 8.73
CA ASP A 75 -0.78 -8.95 9.19
C ASP A 75 -1.57 -7.89 9.97
N LEU A 76 -0.88 -7.04 10.75
CA LEU A 76 -1.53 -5.98 11.53
C LEU A 76 -1.88 -4.74 10.73
N THR A 77 -1.15 -4.43 9.65
CA THR A 77 -1.30 -3.16 8.93
C THR A 77 -1.64 -3.35 7.45
N ILE A 78 -0.80 -4.04 6.71
CA ILE A 78 -0.91 -4.10 5.25
C ILE A 78 -2.16 -4.87 4.82
N VAL A 79 -2.41 -6.03 5.41
CA VAL A 79 -3.57 -6.88 5.07
C VAL A 79 -4.90 -6.16 5.37
N PRO A 80 -5.12 -5.59 6.57
CA PRO A 80 -6.35 -4.86 6.86
C PRO A 80 -6.56 -3.63 5.97
N ILE A 81 -5.51 -2.86 5.66
CA ILE A 81 -5.61 -1.69 4.79
C ILE A 81 -5.99 -2.10 3.37
N ARG A 82 -5.43 -3.17 2.84
CA ARG A 82 -5.79 -3.72 1.53
C ARG A 82 -7.24 -4.17 1.49
N ASP A 83 -7.73 -4.81 2.54
CA ASP A 83 -9.12 -5.23 2.65
C ASP A 83 -10.08 -4.03 2.65
N VAL A 84 -9.80 -3.00 3.44
CA VAL A 84 -10.55 -1.75 3.42
C VAL A 84 -10.56 -1.12 2.03
N ARG A 85 -9.40 -1.05 1.35
CA ARG A 85 -9.32 -0.51 -0.01
C ARG A 85 -10.18 -1.30 -1.00
N ARG A 86 -10.18 -2.63 -0.92
CA ARG A 86 -11.04 -3.49 -1.78
C ARG A 86 -12.52 -3.21 -1.55
N LYS A 87 -12.94 -3.11 -0.29
CA LYS A 87 -14.32 -2.78 0.08
C LYS A 87 -14.74 -1.41 -0.44
N LEU A 88 -13.88 -0.41 -0.32
CA LEU A 88 -14.14 0.93 -0.84
C LEU A 88 -14.26 0.94 -2.37
N LYS A 89 -13.40 0.22 -3.09
CA LYS A 89 -13.51 0.09 -4.55
C LYS A 89 -14.80 -0.60 -4.98
N ALA A 90 -15.18 -1.68 -4.30
CA ALA A 90 -16.44 -2.38 -4.58
C ALA A 90 -17.65 -1.48 -4.32
N ALA A 91 -17.64 -0.69 -3.25
CA ALA A 91 -18.70 0.28 -2.96
C ALA A 91 -18.76 1.40 -4.02
N ALA A 92 -17.63 1.92 -4.50
CA ALA A 92 -17.59 2.92 -5.56
C ALA A 92 -18.19 2.38 -6.87
N THR A 93 -17.89 1.15 -7.25
CA THR A 93 -18.47 0.50 -8.45
C THR A 93 -19.99 0.36 -8.34
N LEU A 94 -20.53 0.09 -7.15
CA LEU A 94 -21.96 0.03 -6.90
C LEU A 94 -22.67 1.39 -7.07
N VAL A 95 -21.96 2.47 -6.77
CA VAL A 95 -22.46 3.85 -6.97
C VAL A 95 -22.49 4.20 -8.45
N GLU A 96 -21.49 3.82 -9.22
CA GLU A 96 -21.42 4.09 -10.67
C GLU A 96 -22.45 3.30 -11.47
N THR A 97 -22.86 2.12 -11.01
CA THR A 97 -23.83 1.26 -11.71
C THR A 97 -25.30 1.68 -11.54
N GLY A 98 -25.56 2.92 -11.14
CA GLY A 98 -26.90 3.54 -11.30
C GLY A 98 -27.85 3.40 -10.11
N LYS A 99 -27.38 3.05 -8.93
CA LYS A 99 -28.16 3.22 -7.71
C LYS A 99 -27.78 4.52 -7.00
N GLN A 100 -27.93 5.64 -7.70
CA GLN A 100 -27.69 6.97 -7.13
C GLN A 100 -28.68 7.36 -6.00
N GLY A 101 -29.57 6.48 -5.60
CA GLY A 101 -30.61 6.77 -4.62
C GLY A 101 -30.31 6.46 -3.16
N ALA A 102 -29.34 5.61 -2.85
CA ALA A 102 -29.27 5.03 -1.51
C ALA A 102 -28.08 5.49 -0.64
N PHE A 103 -27.08 6.17 -1.19
CA PHE A 103 -25.91 6.60 -0.42
C PHE A 103 -25.77 8.11 -0.33
N ARG A 104 -26.87 8.81 -0.13
CA ARG A 104 -26.82 10.14 0.48
C ARG A 104 -26.65 9.92 1.98
N THR A 105 -25.43 9.60 2.42
CA THR A 105 -25.09 9.73 3.83
C THR A 105 -25.36 11.17 4.22
N ARG A 106 -26.47 11.37 4.87
CA ARG A 106 -26.77 12.60 5.58
C ARG A 106 -25.72 12.70 6.67
N ILE A 107 -24.56 13.32 6.36
CA ILE A 107 -23.59 13.72 7.38
C ILE A 107 -24.39 14.62 8.31
N PRO A 108 -24.58 14.24 9.58
CA PRO A 108 -25.32 15.09 10.51
C PRO A 108 -24.63 16.45 10.54
N ARG A 109 -25.39 17.54 10.41
CA ARG A 109 -24.85 18.91 10.45
C ARG A 109 -24.07 19.20 11.74
N SER A 110 -24.27 18.40 12.79
CA SER A 110 -23.51 18.42 14.03
C SER A 110 -22.02 18.03 13.84
N TRP A 111 -21.67 17.25 12.81
CA TRP A 111 -20.28 16.85 12.57
C TRP A 111 -19.47 17.89 11.81
N SER A 112 -20.11 18.75 11.02
CA SER A 112 -19.41 19.83 10.32
C SER A 112 -18.90 20.91 11.28
N ALA A 113 -19.52 21.08 12.45
CA ALA A 113 -19.10 22.05 13.44
C ALA A 113 -17.87 21.58 14.29
N SER A 114 -17.68 20.26 14.43
CA SER A 114 -16.57 19.72 15.22
C SER A 114 -15.23 19.67 14.49
N ILE A 115 -15.24 19.63 13.16
CA ILE A 115 -14.00 19.54 12.36
C ILE A 115 -13.28 20.90 12.29
N THR A 116 -14.01 22.01 12.42
CA THR A 116 -13.43 23.37 12.35
C THR A 116 -12.74 23.79 13.66
N SER A 117 -12.97 23.07 14.76
CA SER A 117 -12.43 23.41 16.09
C SER A 117 -11.24 22.54 16.52
N ALA A 118 -10.87 21.50 15.78
CA ALA A 118 -9.71 20.70 16.11
C ALA A 118 -8.43 21.38 15.58
N ARG A 119 -7.91 22.33 16.33
CA ARG A 119 -6.51 22.74 16.21
C ARG A 119 -5.66 21.58 16.70
N PHE A 120 -5.04 20.84 15.79
CA PHE A 120 -3.96 19.93 16.14
C PHE A 120 -2.80 20.74 16.70
N PRO A 121 -2.35 20.50 17.94
CA PRO A 121 -1.14 21.13 18.43
C PRO A 121 0.04 20.56 17.62
N CYS A 122 0.70 21.47 16.92
CA CYS A 122 1.96 21.19 16.26
C CYS A 122 2.97 20.82 17.36
N CYS A 123 3.41 19.57 17.43
CA CYS A 123 4.54 19.19 18.28
C CYS A 123 5.80 19.89 17.77
N ARG A 124 6.37 20.73 18.64
CA ARG A 124 7.74 21.24 18.48
C ARG A 124 8.75 20.14 18.78
#